data_afdce90465d15c438b86ee3d8e21ae08
#
_entry.id   afdce90465d15c438b86ee3d8e21ae08
#
_cell.length_a   1.000
_cell.length_b   1.000
_cell.length_c   1.000
_cell.angle_alpha   90.00
_cell.angle_beta   90.00
_cell.angle_gamma   90.00
#
_symmetry.space_group_name_H-M   'P 1'
#
loop_
_entity.id
_entity.type
_entity.pdbx_description
1 polymer ?
#
loop_
_entity_poly.entity_id
_entity_poly.type
_entity_poly.pdbx_seq_one_letter_code
_entity_poly.pdbx_strand_id
1 'polypeptide(L)'
;VKTVVKVEGLRELDQALSQFTPTKRRAIGRVALDNAGEITAKAARALVPVDSGGLRESIEVGGTLSRAQKSQHNKRAEQERFVGPDGRPQGHLREFGGDGNPPQPFMRPAWDQTKDAVLQRIQDELIVGIEKAVQSAARRAARGK
;
A
#
# COMPACT_ATOMS: atom_id res chain seq x y z
N VAL A 1 8.57 -3.15 -20.73
CA VAL A 1 8.94 -1.73 -20.63
C VAL A 1 9.02 -1.38 -19.15
N LYS A 2 10.24 -1.18 -18.67
CA LYS A 2 10.44 -0.66 -17.31
C LYS A 2 10.02 0.81 -17.32
N THR A 3 8.86 1.10 -16.81
CA THR A 3 8.46 2.48 -16.54
C THR A 3 9.29 2.96 -15.35
N VAL A 4 10.37 3.67 -15.63
CA VAL A 4 11.12 4.36 -14.58
C VAL A 4 10.34 5.61 -14.23
N VAL A 5 9.53 5.54 -13.20
CA VAL A 5 8.90 6.74 -12.64
C VAL A 5 9.97 7.49 -11.87
N LYS A 6 10.46 8.57 -12.45
CA LYS A 6 11.40 9.46 -11.79
C LYS A 6 10.61 10.34 -10.83
N VAL A 7 10.63 10.00 -9.54
CA VAL A 7 10.00 10.80 -8.50
C VAL A 7 11.07 11.74 -7.93
N GLU A 8 10.85 13.03 -8.12
CA GLU A 8 11.68 14.05 -7.50
C GLU A 8 11.39 14.16 -6.01
N GLY A 9 12.41 14.37 -5.19
CA GLY A 9 12.28 14.53 -3.73
C GLY A 9 12.37 13.24 -2.92
N LEU A 10 12.47 12.05 -3.51
CA LEU A 10 12.60 10.79 -2.75
C LEU A 10 13.92 10.70 -1.99
N ARG A 11 15.01 11.24 -2.53
CA ARG A 11 16.31 11.24 -1.85
C ARG A 11 16.25 12.08 -0.60
N GLU A 12 15.63 13.24 -0.64
CA GLU A 12 15.45 14.15 0.48
C GLU A 12 14.57 13.52 1.57
N LEU A 13 13.51 12.82 1.18
CA LEU A 13 12.65 12.07 2.09
C LEU A 13 13.41 10.91 2.76
N ASP A 14 14.19 10.17 1.99
CA ASP A 14 15.03 9.09 2.52
C ASP A 14 16.04 9.60 3.54
N GLN A 15 16.73 10.69 3.24
CA GLN A 15 17.65 11.36 4.14
C GLN A 15 16.94 11.84 5.42
N ALA A 16 15.77 12.45 5.31
CA ALA A 16 14.99 12.89 6.46
C ALA A 16 14.54 11.71 7.33
N LEU A 17 14.07 10.63 6.71
CA LEU A 17 13.67 9.41 7.43
C LEU A 17 14.85 8.75 8.14
N SER A 18 16.05 8.80 7.58
CA SER A 18 17.25 8.22 8.19
C SER A 18 17.63 8.86 9.53
N GLN A 19 17.15 10.08 9.81
CA GLN A 19 17.37 10.77 11.09
C GLN A 19 16.53 10.20 12.25
N PHE A 20 15.49 9.41 11.94
CA PHE A 20 14.64 8.82 12.96
C PHE A 20 15.09 7.42 13.35
N THR A 21 14.69 6.98 14.54
CA THR A 21 14.88 5.59 14.97
C THR A 21 14.16 4.63 14.01
N PRO A 22 14.64 3.37 13.89
CA PRO A 22 13.96 2.38 13.04
C PRO A 22 12.48 2.20 13.38
N THR A 23 12.12 2.22 14.65
CA THR A 23 10.74 2.12 15.12
C THR A 23 9.89 3.28 14.59
N LYS A 24 10.41 4.52 14.68
CA LYS A 24 9.69 5.70 14.21
C LYS A 24 9.55 5.72 12.70
N ARG A 25 10.61 5.36 11.96
CA ARG A 25 10.54 5.22 10.51
C ARG A 25 9.46 4.22 10.06
N ARG A 26 9.40 3.06 10.72
CA ARG A 26 8.39 2.04 10.42
C ARG A 26 6.99 2.56 10.67
N ALA A 27 6.77 3.29 11.77
CA ALA A 27 5.47 3.87 12.07
C ALA A 27 5.03 4.88 11.00
N ILE A 28 5.91 5.77 10.58
CA ILE A 28 5.65 6.76 9.52
C ILE A 28 5.36 6.06 8.19
N GLY A 29 6.21 5.11 7.79
CA GLY A 29 6.07 4.39 6.53
C GLY A 29 4.81 3.54 6.47
N ARG A 30 4.43 2.90 7.57
CA ARG A 30 3.20 2.11 7.67
C ARG A 30 1.96 2.95 7.42
N VAL A 31 1.83 4.10 8.05
CA VAL A 31 0.69 5.00 7.84
C VAL A 31 0.64 5.47 6.39
N ALA A 32 1.78 5.87 5.84
CA ALA A 32 1.86 6.32 4.44
C ALA A 32 1.42 5.22 3.46
N LEU A 33 1.89 4.00 3.64
CA LEU A 33 1.55 2.87 2.78
C LEU A 33 0.09 2.44 2.94
N ASP A 34 -0.45 2.43 4.16
CA ASP A 34 -1.85 2.09 4.41
C ASP A 34 -2.79 3.09 3.73
N ASN A 35 -2.54 4.38 3.90
CA ASN A 35 -3.35 5.43 3.29
C ASN A 35 -3.24 5.44 1.76
N ALA A 36 -2.06 5.22 1.22
CA ALA A 36 -1.86 5.13 -0.22
C ALA A 36 -2.50 3.86 -0.82
N GLY A 37 -2.37 2.73 -0.15
CA GLY A 37 -2.97 1.45 -0.57
C GLY A 37 -4.50 1.52 -0.65
N GLU A 38 -5.13 2.32 0.19
CA GLU A 38 -6.59 2.49 0.17
C GLU A 38 -7.09 3.09 -1.15
N ILE A 39 -6.28 3.89 -1.85
CA ILE A 39 -6.63 4.43 -3.17
C ILE A 39 -6.85 3.28 -4.16
N THR A 40 -5.94 2.30 -4.20
CA THR A 40 -6.06 1.12 -5.06
C THR A 40 -7.20 0.20 -4.59
N ALA A 41 -7.35 0.00 -3.28
CA ALA A 41 -8.42 -0.81 -2.73
C ALA A 41 -9.80 -0.27 -3.12
N LYS A 42 -9.99 1.04 -3.04
CA LYS A 42 -11.23 1.71 -3.44
C LYS A 42 -11.51 1.52 -4.94
N ALA A 43 -10.49 1.67 -5.80
CA ALA A 43 -10.63 1.45 -7.23
C ALA A 43 -10.97 -0.01 -7.55
N ALA A 44 -10.34 -0.96 -6.87
CA ALA A 44 -10.62 -2.38 -7.02
C ALA A 44 -12.05 -2.74 -6.60
N ARG A 45 -12.54 -2.18 -5.51
CA ARG A 45 -13.94 -2.35 -5.07
C ARG A 45 -14.94 -1.83 -6.10
N ALA A 46 -14.60 -0.77 -6.82
CA ALA A 46 -15.45 -0.23 -7.88
C ALA A 46 -15.47 -1.10 -9.14
N LEU A 47 -14.39 -1.84 -9.40
CA LEU A 47 -14.22 -2.66 -10.61
C LEU A 47 -14.63 -4.11 -10.42
N VAL A 48 -14.60 -4.63 -9.20
CA VAL A 48 -14.91 -6.04 -8.95
C VAL A 48 -16.38 -6.35 -9.27
N PRO A 49 -16.68 -7.44 -10.01
CA PRO A 49 -18.06 -7.87 -10.23
C PRO A 49 -18.73 -8.21 -8.89
N VAL A 50 -19.95 -7.69 -8.70
CA VAL A 50 -20.70 -7.87 -7.45
C VAL A 50 -21.75 -8.95 -7.65
N ASP A 51 -21.54 -10.13 -7.03
CA ASP A 51 -22.57 -11.16 -6.89
C ASP A 51 -23.25 -11.02 -5.51
N SER A 52 -22.55 -11.40 -4.45
CA SER A 52 -23.03 -11.32 -3.06
C SER A 52 -22.46 -10.13 -2.28
N GLY A 53 -21.50 -9.41 -2.85
CA GLY A 53 -20.77 -8.35 -2.16
C GLY A 53 -19.60 -8.82 -1.29
N GLY A 54 -19.52 -10.10 -0.96
CA GLY A 54 -18.49 -10.62 -0.06
C GLY A 54 -17.07 -10.45 -0.59
N LEU A 55 -16.85 -10.64 -1.90
CA LEU A 55 -15.55 -10.41 -2.51
C LEU A 55 -15.15 -8.92 -2.45
N ARG A 56 -16.08 -8.04 -2.79
CA ARG A 56 -15.88 -6.59 -2.74
C ARG A 56 -15.52 -6.11 -1.34
N GLU A 57 -16.23 -6.59 -0.34
CA GLU A 57 -16.02 -6.24 1.07
C GLU A 57 -14.69 -6.78 1.60
N SER A 58 -14.18 -7.88 1.03
CA SER A 58 -12.90 -8.48 1.43
C SER A 58 -11.66 -7.75 0.91
N ILE A 59 -11.82 -6.80 -0.02
CA ILE A 59 -10.69 -6.03 -0.57
C ILE A 59 -10.24 -5.00 0.46
N GLU A 60 -9.04 -5.16 0.95
CA GLU A 60 -8.47 -4.29 1.98
C GLU A 60 -6.95 -4.14 1.84
N VAL A 61 -6.39 -3.22 2.60
CA VAL A 61 -4.95 -3.04 2.75
C VAL A 61 -4.51 -3.77 4.02
N GLY A 62 -3.51 -4.63 3.91
CA GLY A 62 -3.01 -5.40 5.03
C GLY A 62 -1.51 -5.63 5.02
N GLY A 63 -0.99 -6.08 6.14
CA GLY A 63 0.43 -6.38 6.33
C GLY A 63 0.80 -7.86 6.22
N THR A 64 -0.18 -8.72 5.96
CA THR A 64 0.04 -10.17 5.94
C THR A 64 -0.40 -10.79 4.63
N LEU A 65 0.32 -11.82 4.21
CA LEU A 65 -0.02 -12.67 3.08
C LEU A 65 -0.51 -14.03 3.58
N SER A 66 -1.35 -14.70 2.78
CA SER A 66 -1.68 -16.10 3.00
C SER A 66 -0.43 -16.98 2.91
N ARG A 67 -0.50 -18.20 3.42
CA ARG A 67 0.63 -19.15 3.36
C ARG A 67 1.10 -19.40 1.92
N ALA A 68 0.16 -19.58 0.98
CA ALA A 68 0.46 -19.79 -0.42
C ALA A 68 1.13 -18.55 -1.05
N GLN A 69 0.66 -17.35 -0.75
CA GLN A 69 1.26 -16.13 -1.24
C GLN A 69 2.67 -15.89 -0.67
N LYS A 70 2.88 -16.20 0.62
CA LYS A 70 4.21 -16.09 1.25
C LYS A 70 5.25 -16.96 0.57
N SER A 71 4.88 -18.15 0.10
CA SER A 71 5.82 -19.05 -0.57
C SER A 71 6.34 -18.53 -1.91
N GLN A 72 5.60 -17.62 -2.54
CA GLN A 72 5.94 -17.03 -3.84
C GLN A 72 6.47 -15.60 -3.74
N HIS A 73 6.41 -14.99 -2.55
CA HIS A 73 6.79 -13.61 -2.33
C HIS A 73 8.22 -13.49 -1.82
N ASN A 74 9.01 -12.66 -2.48
CA ASN A 74 10.33 -12.25 -2.02
C ASN A 74 10.26 -10.82 -1.49
N LYS A 75 10.42 -10.66 -0.19
CA LYS A 75 10.46 -9.35 0.44
C LYS A 75 11.63 -8.53 -0.11
N ARG A 76 11.33 -7.35 -0.64
CA ARG A 76 12.33 -6.46 -1.26
C ARG A 76 12.52 -5.14 -0.51
N ALA A 77 11.66 -4.83 0.42
CA ALA A 77 11.69 -3.60 1.18
C ALA A 77 11.59 -3.86 2.68
N GLU A 78 12.06 -2.94 3.49
CA GLU A 78 11.93 -3.02 4.95
C GLU A 78 10.46 -3.07 5.35
N GLN A 79 9.61 -2.35 4.62
CA GLN A 79 8.18 -2.32 4.83
C GLN A 79 7.42 -2.58 3.54
N GLU A 80 6.42 -3.42 3.65
CA GLU A 80 5.52 -3.76 2.56
C GLU A 80 4.09 -3.79 3.08
N ARG A 81 3.16 -3.34 2.23
CA ARG A 81 1.73 -3.50 2.43
C ARG A 81 1.13 -4.15 1.20
N PHE A 82 0.09 -4.90 1.43
CA PHE A 82 -0.58 -5.68 0.39
C PHE A 82 -2.01 -5.19 0.25
N VAL A 83 -2.45 -5.05 -1.00
CA VAL A 83 -3.82 -4.65 -1.33
C VAL A 83 -4.47 -5.79 -2.10
N GLY A 84 -5.61 -6.22 -1.65
CA GLY A 84 -6.35 -7.25 -2.37
C GLY A 84 -7.45 -7.87 -1.53
N PRO A 85 -8.18 -8.84 -2.13
CA PRO A 85 -9.16 -9.61 -1.42
C PRO A 85 -8.49 -10.53 -0.39
N ASP A 86 -9.27 -11.00 0.56
CA ASP A 86 -8.83 -12.04 1.47
C ASP A 86 -8.49 -13.34 0.70
N GLY A 87 -7.99 -14.36 1.39
CA GLY A 87 -7.53 -15.61 0.79
C GLY A 87 -8.62 -16.47 0.13
N ARG A 88 -9.80 -15.94 -0.15
CA ARG A 88 -10.89 -16.68 -0.80
C ARG A 88 -10.56 -16.96 -2.27
N PRO A 89 -10.88 -18.17 -2.78
CA PRO A 89 -10.61 -18.55 -4.16
C PRO A 89 -11.28 -17.65 -5.20
N GLN A 90 -12.41 -17.03 -4.86
CA GLN A 90 -13.19 -16.18 -5.77
C GLN A 90 -12.36 -15.01 -6.32
N GLY A 91 -11.50 -14.41 -5.50
CA GLY A 91 -10.64 -13.31 -5.95
C GLY A 91 -9.70 -13.71 -7.08
N HIS A 92 -9.05 -14.85 -6.94
CA HIS A 92 -8.16 -15.40 -7.95
C HIS A 92 -8.91 -15.81 -9.22
N LEU A 93 -10.05 -16.50 -9.08
CA LEU A 93 -10.86 -16.92 -10.22
C LEU A 93 -11.40 -15.73 -11.01
N ARG A 94 -11.81 -14.67 -10.36
CA ARG A 94 -12.27 -13.44 -11.04
C ARG A 94 -11.12 -12.75 -11.77
N GLU A 95 -9.96 -12.64 -11.14
CA GLU A 95 -8.82 -11.94 -11.74
C GLU A 95 -8.25 -12.69 -12.94
N PHE A 96 -8.11 -14.01 -12.86
CA PHE A 96 -7.39 -14.82 -13.85
C PHE A 96 -8.28 -15.76 -14.66
N GLY A 97 -9.54 -15.93 -14.27
CA GLY A 97 -10.46 -16.90 -14.90
C GLY A 97 -10.18 -18.33 -14.45
N GLY A 98 -11.01 -19.26 -14.87
CA GLY A 98 -10.88 -20.70 -14.61
C GLY A 98 -12.14 -21.46 -14.95
N ASP A 99 -12.01 -22.77 -15.24
CA ASP A 99 -13.11 -23.72 -15.47
C ASP A 99 -14.24 -23.20 -16.40
N GLY A 100 -13.84 -22.64 -17.57
CA GLY A 100 -14.79 -22.12 -18.55
C GLY A 100 -15.30 -20.71 -18.26
N ASN A 101 -14.91 -20.10 -17.16
CA ASN A 101 -15.24 -18.71 -16.86
C ASN A 101 -14.13 -17.77 -17.36
N PRO A 102 -14.45 -16.77 -18.21
CA PRO A 102 -13.46 -15.81 -18.65
C PRO A 102 -12.99 -14.94 -17.49
N PRO A 103 -11.72 -14.44 -17.52
CA PRO A 103 -11.23 -13.53 -16.50
C PRO A 103 -12.01 -12.21 -16.52
N GLN A 104 -12.27 -11.68 -15.34
CA GLN A 104 -12.86 -10.35 -15.11
C GLN A 104 -11.93 -9.61 -14.15
N PRO A 105 -10.77 -9.14 -14.63
CA PRO A 105 -9.75 -8.55 -13.75
C PRO A 105 -10.24 -7.27 -13.10
N PHE A 106 -9.90 -7.09 -11.85
CA PHE A 106 -10.22 -5.91 -11.06
C PHE A 106 -9.00 -5.33 -10.33
N MET A 107 -8.07 -6.17 -9.91
CA MET A 107 -6.85 -5.72 -9.21
C MET A 107 -5.84 -5.07 -10.16
N ARG A 108 -5.54 -5.71 -11.29
CA ARG A 108 -4.60 -5.16 -12.28
C ARG A 108 -5.08 -3.83 -12.87
N PRO A 109 -6.34 -3.72 -13.34
CA PRO A 109 -6.86 -2.43 -13.80
C PRO A 109 -6.89 -1.37 -12.69
N ALA A 110 -7.24 -1.74 -11.46
CA ALA A 110 -7.23 -0.82 -10.33
C ALA A 110 -5.83 -0.27 -10.07
N TRP A 111 -4.81 -1.13 -10.08
CA TRP A 111 -3.42 -0.72 -9.93
C TRP A 111 -2.98 0.19 -11.07
N ASP A 112 -3.23 -0.18 -12.31
CA ASP A 112 -2.85 0.61 -13.48
C ASP A 112 -3.46 2.01 -13.47
N GLN A 113 -4.70 2.13 -12.99
CA GLN A 113 -5.40 3.41 -12.87
C GLN A 113 -4.89 4.27 -11.71
N THR A 114 -4.35 3.67 -10.66
CA THR A 114 -4.08 4.35 -9.39
C THR A 114 -2.61 4.45 -9.01
N LYS A 115 -1.71 3.73 -9.69
CA LYS A 115 -0.29 3.66 -9.32
C LYS A 115 0.40 5.02 -9.16
N ASP A 116 0.10 5.98 -10.03
CA ASP A 116 0.68 7.32 -9.95
C ASP A 116 0.12 8.10 -8.75
N ALA A 117 -1.19 8.01 -8.52
CA ALA A 117 -1.84 8.60 -7.35
C ALA A 117 -1.36 7.96 -6.04
N VAL A 118 -1.14 6.64 -6.02
CA VAL A 118 -0.56 5.92 -4.88
C VAL A 118 0.84 6.44 -4.57
N LEU A 119 1.70 6.58 -5.57
CA LEU A 119 3.06 7.08 -5.38
C LEU A 119 3.06 8.50 -4.83
N GLN A 120 2.23 9.39 -5.39
CA GLN A 120 2.08 10.76 -4.91
C GLN A 120 1.56 10.78 -3.46
N ARG A 121 0.60 9.93 -3.14
CA ARG A 121 0.05 9.83 -1.78
C ARG A 121 1.10 9.35 -0.77
N ILE A 122 1.91 8.37 -1.12
CA ILE A 122 3.03 7.92 -0.27
C ILE A 122 3.95 9.10 0.05
N GLN A 123 4.34 9.85 -0.97
CA GLN A 123 5.21 11.01 -0.82
C GLN A 123 4.61 12.06 0.11
N ASP A 124 3.35 12.44 -0.12
CA ASP A 124 2.64 13.43 0.70
C ASP A 124 2.49 12.98 2.16
N GLU A 125 2.13 11.72 2.38
CA GLU A 125 1.98 11.14 3.72
C GLU A 125 3.32 11.02 4.46
N LEU A 126 4.41 10.73 3.77
CA LEU A 126 5.75 10.73 4.37
C LEU A 126 6.15 12.12 4.82
N ILE A 127 5.89 13.14 4.03
CA ILE A 127 6.15 14.55 4.40
C ILE A 127 5.37 14.89 5.67
N VAL A 128 4.09 14.64 5.70
CA VAL A 128 3.23 14.89 6.87
C VAL A 128 3.71 14.12 8.09
N GLY A 129 4.07 12.85 7.94
CA GLY A 129 4.57 12.01 9.02
C GLY A 129 5.89 12.51 9.60
N ILE A 130 6.82 12.95 8.75
CA ILE A 130 8.10 13.53 9.14
C ILE A 130 7.87 14.83 9.90
N GLU A 131 7.05 15.73 9.40
CA GLU A 131 6.72 17.00 10.05
C GLU A 131 6.13 16.80 11.44
N LYS A 132 5.17 15.89 11.58
CA LYS A 132 4.58 15.53 12.89
C LYS A 132 5.61 14.96 13.85
N ALA A 133 6.51 14.14 13.37
CA ALA A 133 7.57 13.55 14.18
C ALA A 133 8.58 14.60 14.68
N VAL A 134 8.95 15.55 13.83
CA VAL A 134 9.81 16.68 14.19
C VAL A 134 9.15 17.56 15.26
N GLN A 135 7.88 17.91 15.07
CA GLN A 135 7.12 18.69 16.04
C GLN A 135 6.98 17.98 17.39
N SER A 136 6.71 16.67 17.38
CA SER A 136 6.63 15.87 18.61
C SER A 136 7.96 15.83 19.36
N ALA A 137 9.07 15.67 18.65
CA ALA A 137 10.41 15.70 19.26
C ALA A 137 10.72 17.07 19.88
N ALA A 138 10.38 18.16 19.19
CA ALA A 138 10.57 19.52 19.71
C ALA A 138 9.74 19.77 20.98
N ARG A 139 8.49 19.30 21.02
CA ARG A 139 7.62 19.42 22.20
C ARG A 139 8.16 18.62 23.40
N ARG A 140 8.71 17.42 23.17
CA ARG A 140 9.33 16.62 24.23
C ARG A 140 10.59 17.29 24.77
N ALA A 141 11.44 17.83 23.92
CA ALA A 141 12.64 18.57 24.31
C ALA A 141 12.28 19.78 25.16
N ALA A 142 11.23 20.51 24.83
CA ALA A 142 10.74 21.66 25.60
C ALA A 142 10.18 21.27 26.99
N ARG A 143 9.60 20.06 27.12
CA ARG A 143 9.05 19.56 28.40
C ARG A 143 10.07 18.84 29.27
N GLY A 144 11.16 18.37 28.72
CA GLY A 144 12.19 17.58 29.39
C GLY A 144 13.21 18.39 30.17
N LYS A 145 12.97 19.68 30.39
CA LYS A 145 13.82 20.56 31.21
C LYS A 145 13.28 20.72 32.62
#